data_87986589095de4fc0458dde2c0095622
#
_entry.id   87986589095de4fc0458dde2c0095622
#
_cell.length_a   1.000
_cell.length_b   1.000
_cell.length_c   1.000
_cell.angle_alpha   90.00
_cell.angle_beta   90.00
_cell.angle_gamma   90.00
#
_symmetry.space_group_name_H-M   'P 1'
#
loop_
_entity.id
_entity.type
_entity.pdbx_description
1 polymer ?
#
loop_
_entity_poly.entity_id
_entity_poly.type
_entity_poly.pdbx_seq_one_letter_code
_entity_poly.pdbx_strand_id
1 'polypeptide(L)'
;MSVHQIRKHAVLPPIICRNDKEFLESMQRYIITETERLGCSEEGPADEYYIIYRNVFDKVIEHVTAYKSILTSIKKEYDAFIETIKKGRRTTFCLHGKLKGLAAEPTALVYHRKRTIQLEAKFNELISLGEYEKAACYAANSPRRILRNIGTMNTFKAAGKIRGKPLPLLLFFEALFITSHAFRCPVDAALTLEGIKCGLSEKRLDLVTNWVTQERLTFSEEAGDVICDYGEQDTYNKAKCLALAQIIYSECGLHKKAILCLCKQGQTHRVMEYIQQLKDFTTDDLLQLLMSCPQVELIQCLTKELNEKQLSLSFGLAILHLFSVDMKTVGIKLLQEISKGGIDAVESLMINDSFCSIEKWQEVANICSQNGFDKLSNDIMSILRSQAAVTEISEEDDAVNLMEHVFW
;
A
#
# COMPACT_ATOMS: atom_id res chain seq x y z
N MET A 1 -26.59 50.24 -53.70
CA MET A 1 -26.17 51.38 -52.87
C MET A 1 -25.62 50.77 -51.58
N SER A 2 -24.31 50.73 -51.43
CA SER A 2 -23.59 50.12 -50.29
C SER A 2 -23.10 51.25 -49.42
N VAL A 3 -23.61 51.33 -48.23
CA VAL A 3 -23.17 52.31 -47.25
C VAL A 3 -21.97 51.73 -46.50
N HIS A 4 -20.80 52.26 -46.81
CA HIS A 4 -19.60 52.05 -46.04
C HIS A 4 -19.76 52.70 -44.66
N GLN A 5 -20.01 51.90 -43.64
CA GLN A 5 -19.83 52.32 -42.26
C GLN A 5 -18.32 52.41 -41.98
N ILE A 6 -17.80 53.62 -42.02
CA ILE A 6 -16.49 53.95 -41.52
C ILE A 6 -16.49 53.64 -39.98
N ARG A 7 -15.85 52.55 -39.59
CA ARG A 7 -15.54 52.29 -38.17
C ARG A 7 -14.65 53.46 -37.71
N LYS A 8 -15.19 54.31 -36.87
CA LYS A 8 -14.40 55.27 -36.10
C LYS A 8 -13.36 54.47 -35.32
N HIS A 9 -12.10 54.59 -35.65
CA HIS A 9 -11.02 54.08 -34.81
C HIS A 9 -11.20 54.73 -33.47
N ALA A 10 -11.44 53.92 -32.46
CA ALA A 10 -11.44 54.40 -31.06
C ALA A 10 -10.04 54.89 -30.73
N VAL A 11 -9.87 56.20 -30.70
CA VAL A 11 -8.63 56.82 -30.20
C VAL A 11 -8.55 56.46 -28.73
N LEU A 12 -7.48 55.77 -28.38
CA LEU A 12 -7.20 55.41 -26.98
C LEU A 12 -7.10 56.73 -26.13
N PRO A 13 -7.78 56.83 -25.01
CA PRO A 13 -7.71 58.03 -24.19
C PRO A 13 -6.26 58.27 -23.72
N PRO A 14 -5.82 59.56 -23.69
CA PRO A 14 -4.50 59.88 -23.23
C PRO A 14 -4.29 59.44 -21.73
N ILE A 15 -3.14 58.84 -21.48
CA ILE A 15 -2.76 58.22 -20.18
C ILE A 15 -2.30 59.28 -19.15
N ILE A 16 -2.67 60.54 -19.30
CA ILE A 16 -2.08 61.61 -18.50
C ILE A 16 -3.21 62.35 -17.75
N CYS A 17 -3.57 61.85 -16.57
CA CYS A 17 -4.22 62.61 -15.51
C CYS A 17 -3.20 62.99 -14.45
N ARG A 18 -3.51 64.00 -13.65
CA ARG A 18 -2.62 64.45 -12.54
C ARG A 18 -2.30 63.34 -11.54
N ASN A 19 -3.27 62.45 -11.24
CA ASN A 19 -3.10 61.25 -10.42
C ASN A 19 -2.16 60.21 -11.05
N ASP A 20 -2.09 60.13 -12.38
CA ASP A 20 -1.21 59.21 -13.07
C ASP A 20 0.26 59.60 -12.91
N LYS A 21 0.55 60.89 -12.87
CA LYS A 21 1.93 61.38 -12.66
C LYS A 21 2.44 61.03 -11.27
N GLU A 22 1.66 61.29 -10.22
CA GLU A 22 2.01 60.93 -8.83
C GLU A 22 2.19 59.41 -8.67
N PHE A 23 1.32 58.62 -9.29
CA PHE A 23 1.44 57.18 -9.29
C PHE A 23 2.73 56.72 -9.98
N LEU A 24 3.06 57.23 -11.17
CA LEU A 24 4.27 56.86 -11.90
C LEU A 24 5.53 57.24 -11.13
N GLU A 25 5.56 58.42 -10.51
CA GLU A 25 6.68 58.87 -9.66
C GLU A 25 6.83 57.98 -8.40
N SER A 26 5.72 57.49 -7.84
CA SER A 26 5.75 56.53 -6.72
C SER A 26 6.31 55.16 -7.12
N MET A 27 5.93 54.69 -8.32
CA MET A 27 6.45 53.40 -8.84
C MET A 27 7.94 53.50 -9.20
N GLN A 28 8.36 54.64 -9.76
CA GLN A 28 9.76 54.88 -10.04
C GLN A 28 10.62 54.91 -8.77
N ARG A 29 10.15 55.64 -7.75
CA ARG A 29 10.83 55.62 -6.43
C ARG A 29 10.90 54.22 -5.83
N TYR A 30 9.82 53.44 -5.93
CA TYR A 30 9.81 52.09 -5.46
C TYR A 30 10.86 51.20 -6.17
N ILE A 31 10.96 51.31 -7.51
CA ILE A 31 11.97 50.57 -8.29
C ILE A 31 13.38 50.95 -7.81
N ILE A 32 13.67 52.24 -7.71
CA ILE A 32 15.00 52.72 -7.32
C ILE A 32 15.34 52.22 -5.91
N THR A 33 14.44 52.41 -4.96
CA THR A 33 14.67 52.00 -3.56
C THR A 33 14.88 50.48 -3.41
N GLU A 34 14.08 49.66 -4.10
CA GLU A 34 14.22 48.21 -4.02
C GLU A 34 15.46 47.70 -4.78
N THR A 35 15.82 48.32 -5.92
CA THR A 35 17.04 47.95 -6.65
C THR A 35 18.31 48.36 -5.88
N GLU A 36 18.32 49.51 -5.21
CA GLU A 36 19.41 49.92 -4.32
C GLU A 36 19.54 48.99 -3.10
N ARG A 37 18.41 48.58 -2.51
CA ARG A 37 18.37 47.66 -1.36
C ARG A 37 18.97 46.28 -1.70
N LEU A 38 18.82 45.81 -2.92
CA LEU A 38 19.33 44.50 -3.37
C LEU A 38 20.83 44.55 -3.72
N GLY A 39 21.43 45.70 -3.86
CA GLY A 39 22.84 45.85 -4.20
C GLY A 39 23.16 45.32 -5.59
N CYS A 40 23.31 46.18 -6.58
CA CYS A 40 23.63 45.80 -7.95
C CYS A 40 25.01 45.16 -8.06
N SER A 41 25.09 43.88 -8.52
CA SER A 41 26.28 43.37 -9.18
C SER A 41 26.12 43.60 -10.70
N GLU A 42 27.18 44.02 -11.36
CA GLU A 42 27.21 44.36 -12.81
C GLU A 42 26.97 43.14 -13.73
N GLU A 43 26.75 41.94 -13.20
CA GLU A 43 26.67 40.66 -13.95
C GLU A 43 25.28 40.27 -14.42
N GLY A 44 24.38 41.20 -14.68
CA GLY A 44 23.08 40.97 -15.29
C GLY A 44 21.89 40.85 -14.31
N PRO A 45 20.65 40.82 -14.81
CA PRO A 45 19.47 40.90 -13.97
C PRO A 45 19.32 39.66 -13.11
N ALA A 46 19.44 39.83 -11.79
CA ALA A 46 19.14 38.81 -10.82
C ALA A 46 17.62 38.45 -10.83
N ASP A 47 17.25 37.29 -10.36
CA ASP A 47 15.83 36.87 -10.27
C ASP A 47 15.00 37.86 -9.42
N GLU A 48 15.63 38.53 -8.47
CA GLU A 48 15.04 39.56 -7.61
C GLU A 48 14.61 40.81 -8.40
N TYR A 49 15.38 41.23 -9.43
CA TYR A 49 14.97 42.30 -10.32
C TYR A 49 13.67 41.98 -11.05
N TYR A 50 13.57 40.79 -11.57
CA TYR A 50 12.35 40.36 -12.22
C TYR A 50 11.14 40.46 -11.29
N ILE A 51 11.29 40.13 -10.03
CA ILE A 51 10.20 40.20 -9.03
C ILE A 51 9.79 41.67 -8.81
N ILE A 52 10.76 42.62 -8.70
CA ILE A 52 10.46 44.02 -8.52
C ILE A 52 9.68 44.57 -9.70
N TYR A 53 10.17 44.38 -10.92
CA TYR A 53 9.50 44.86 -12.14
C TYR A 53 8.15 44.17 -12.38
N ARG A 54 8.03 42.92 -12.07
CA ARG A 54 6.75 42.18 -12.12
C ARG A 54 5.70 42.76 -11.20
N ASN A 55 6.10 43.08 -9.95
CA ASN A 55 5.20 43.68 -8.98
C ASN A 55 4.78 45.10 -9.40
N VAL A 56 5.71 45.88 -9.94
CA VAL A 56 5.40 47.22 -10.48
C VAL A 56 4.43 47.09 -11.66
N PHE A 57 4.66 46.15 -12.56
CA PHE A 57 3.79 45.95 -13.71
C PHE A 57 2.38 45.53 -13.31
N ASP A 58 2.24 44.72 -12.25
CA ASP A 58 0.95 44.38 -11.67
C ASP A 58 0.20 45.62 -11.16
N LYS A 59 0.89 46.50 -10.43
CA LYS A 59 0.31 47.74 -9.95
C LYS A 59 -0.07 48.71 -11.08
N VAL A 60 0.72 48.75 -12.17
CA VAL A 60 0.39 49.51 -13.37
C VAL A 60 -0.88 48.94 -14.04
N ILE A 61 -1.00 47.61 -14.15
CA ILE A 61 -2.20 46.94 -14.71
C ILE A 61 -3.45 47.26 -13.87
N GLU A 62 -3.30 47.29 -12.55
CA GLU A 62 -4.40 47.62 -11.64
C GLU A 62 -4.81 49.09 -11.78
N HIS A 63 -3.86 50.01 -11.98
CA HIS A 63 -4.12 51.42 -12.12
C HIS A 63 -4.79 51.78 -13.46
N VAL A 64 -4.38 51.13 -14.55
CA VAL A 64 -4.85 51.40 -15.91
C VAL A 64 -6.06 50.54 -16.26
N THR A 65 -7.23 50.88 -15.75
CA THR A 65 -8.48 50.11 -15.89
C THR A 65 -8.91 49.90 -17.34
N ALA A 66 -8.71 50.89 -18.23
CA ALA A 66 -9.14 50.83 -19.64
C ALA A 66 -8.40 49.74 -20.47
N TYR A 67 -7.19 49.41 -20.10
CA TYR A 67 -6.35 48.42 -20.81
C TYR A 67 -6.03 47.16 -19.98
N LYS A 68 -6.67 47.00 -18.84
CA LYS A 68 -6.37 45.95 -17.88
C LYS A 68 -6.38 44.55 -18.52
N SER A 69 -7.39 44.24 -19.34
CA SER A 69 -7.52 42.94 -20.01
C SER A 69 -6.35 42.63 -20.95
N ILE A 70 -5.99 43.58 -21.81
CA ILE A 70 -4.90 43.42 -22.77
C ILE A 70 -3.55 43.33 -22.08
N LEU A 71 -3.29 44.21 -21.12
CA LEU A 71 -2.03 44.21 -20.35
C LEU A 71 -1.87 42.94 -19.52
N THR A 72 -2.95 42.45 -18.94
CA THR A 72 -2.94 41.17 -18.20
C THR A 72 -2.61 39.99 -19.13
N SER A 73 -3.19 39.96 -20.35
CA SER A 73 -2.88 38.92 -21.35
C SER A 73 -1.41 38.97 -21.76
N ILE A 74 -0.90 40.17 -22.08
CA ILE A 74 0.51 40.37 -22.46
C ILE A 74 1.42 39.91 -21.32
N LYS A 75 1.15 40.32 -20.08
CA LYS A 75 1.93 39.92 -18.90
C LYS A 75 1.97 38.41 -18.76
N LYS A 76 0.82 37.75 -18.89
CA LYS A 76 0.73 36.29 -18.76
C LYS A 76 1.65 35.58 -19.77
N GLU A 77 1.69 36.02 -21.00
CA GLU A 77 2.57 35.43 -22.02
C GLU A 77 4.05 35.69 -21.74
N TYR A 78 4.41 36.91 -21.30
CA TYR A 78 5.79 37.21 -20.88
C TYR A 78 6.21 36.42 -19.66
N ASP A 79 5.35 36.30 -18.63
CA ASP A 79 5.63 35.48 -17.46
C ASP A 79 5.86 34.01 -17.84
N ALA A 80 5.01 33.44 -18.70
CA ALA A 80 5.16 32.08 -19.21
C ALA A 80 6.48 31.90 -20.00
N PHE A 81 6.84 32.86 -20.82
CA PHE A 81 8.10 32.84 -21.57
C PHE A 81 9.31 32.89 -20.65
N ILE A 82 9.31 33.80 -19.67
CA ILE A 82 10.40 33.94 -18.68
C ILE A 82 10.55 32.68 -17.86
N GLU A 83 9.46 32.08 -17.39
CA GLU A 83 9.49 30.79 -16.66
C GLU A 83 10.05 29.66 -17.52
N THR A 84 9.74 29.64 -18.83
CA THR A 84 10.31 28.66 -19.76
C THR A 84 11.82 28.83 -19.90
N ILE A 85 12.31 30.08 -20.00
CA ILE A 85 13.76 30.40 -20.03
C ILE A 85 14.43 29.97 -18.71
N LYS A 86 13.83 30.31 -17.58
CA LYS A 86 14.35 29.92 -16.24
C LYS A 86 14.44 28.39 -16.11
N LYS A 87 13.42 27.68 -16.56
CA LYS A 87 13.41 26.20 -16.57
C LYS A 87 14.51 25.66 -17.48
N GLY A 88 14.66 26.22 -18.68
CA GLY A 88 15.72 25.85 -19.61
C GLY A 88 17.11 26.07 -19.01
N ARG A 89 17.36 27.22 -18.35
CA ARG A 89 18.62 27.54 -17.69
C ARG A 89 18.94 26.57 -16.55
N ARG A 90 17.94 26.21 -15.71
CA ARG A 90 18.10 25.19 -14.65
C ARG A 90 18.44 23.82 -15.22
N THR A 91 17.75 23.42 -16.31
CA THR A 91 18.03 22.16 -16.99
C THR A 91 19.43 22.11 -17.58
N THR A 92 19.87 23.21 -18.21
CA THR A 92 21.22 23.33 -18.78
C THR A 92 22.30 23.24 -17.70
N PHE A 93 22.11 23.92 -16.55
CA PHE A 93 23.02 23.83 -15.42
C PHE A 93 23.10 22.41 -14.85
N CYS A 94 21.95 21.72 -14.72
CA CYS A 94 21.88 20.34 -14.27
C CYS A 94 22.59 19.39 -15.27
N LEU A 95 22.37 19.58 -16.59
CA LEU A 95 23.03 18.81 -17.64
C LEU A 95 24.54 19.05 -17.66
N HIS A 96 24.98 20.30 -17.46
CA HIS A 96 26.41 20.62 -17.36
C HIS A 96 27.07 19.96 -16.15
N GLY A 97 26.38 19.94 -14.99
CA GLY A 97 26.83 19.19 -13.81
C GLY A 97 26.96 17.69 -14.07
N LYS A 98 25.96 17.11 -14.75
CA LYS A 98 26.00 15.70 -15.18
C LYS A 98 27.15 15.44 -16.17
N LEU A 99 27.39 16.34 -17.13
CA LEU A 99 28.47 16.22 -18.10
C LEU A 99 29.85 16.26 -17.42
N LYS A 100 30.05 17.17 -16.46
CA LYS A 100 31.29 17.20 -15.63
C LYS A 100 31.47 15.90 -14.84
N GLY A 101 30.37 15.35 -14.27
CA GLY A 101 30.40 14.05 -13.61
C GLY A 101 30.83 12.93 -14.56
N LEU A 102 30.23 12.87 -15.74
CA LEU A 102 30.57 11.90 -16.78
C LEU A 102 32.00 12.06 -17.29
N ALA A 103 32.52 13.27 -17.45
CA ALA A 103 33.89 13.52 -17.85
C ALA A 103 34.93 13.05 -16.81
N ALA A 104 34.57 13.04 -15.52
CA ALA A 104 35.39 12.51 -14.43
C ALA A 104 35.20 10.99 -14.21
N GLU A 105 34.19 10.38 -14.85
CA GLU A 105 33.81 8.98 -14.66
C GLU A 105 34.94 7.97 -14.97
N PRO A 106 35.72 8.12 -16.05
CA PRO A 106 36.81 7.14 -16.35
C PRO A 106 37.81 7.01 -15.21
N THR A 107 38.22 8.12 -14.59
CA THR A 107 39.16 8.09 -13.46
C THR A 107 38.51 7.55 -12.19
N ALA A 108 37.26 7.88 -11.95
CA ALA A 108 36.47 7.33 -10.85
C ALA A 108 36.24 5.84 -11.03
N LEU A 109 35.90 5.38 -12.23
CA LEU A 109 35.70 3.96 -12.55
C LEU A 109 36.97 3.14 -12.34
N VAL A 110 38.13 3.62 -12.81
CA VAL A 110 39.45 2.95 -12.61
C VAL A 110 39.75 2.87 -11.12
N TYR A 111 39.55 3.95 -10.36
CA TYR A 111 39.74 3.94 -8.91
C TYR A 111 38.81 2.93 -8.22
N HIS A 112 37.53 2.93 -8.58
CA HIS A 112 36.55 2.00 -8.00
C HIS A 112 36.92 0.56 -8.33
N ARG A 113 37.28 0.25 -9.58
CA ARG A 113 37.69 -1.08 -9.99
C ARG A 113 38.91 -1.55 -9.21
N LYS A 114 39.92 -0.70 -9.07
CA LYS A 114 41.13 -1.01 -8.26
C LYS A 114 40.77 -1.28 -6.81
N ARG A 115 39.88 -0.46 -6.24
CA ARG A 115 39.41 -0.62 -4.85
C ARG A 115 38.61 -1.90 -4.67
N THR A 116 37.74 -2.26 -5.62
CA THR A 116 36.97 -3.51 -5.60
C THR A 116 37.91 -4.71 -5.59
N ILE A 117 38.89 -4.75 -6.48
CA ILE A 117 39.89 -5.83 -6.53
C ILE A 117 40.67 -5.98 -5.21
N GLN A 118 41.04 -4.85 -4.58
CA GLN A 118 41.72 -4.87 -3.27
C GLN A 118 40.82 -5.44 -2.16
N LEU A 119 39.53 -5.07 -2.17
CA LEU A 119 38.57 -5.58 -1.19
C LEU A 119 38.30 -7.07 -1.37
N GLU A 120 38.14 -7.53 -2.61
CA GLU A 120 37.97 -8.95 -2.94
C GLU A 120 39.21 -9.76 -2.60
N ALA A 121 40.44 -9.28 -2.90
CA ALA A 121 41.68 -9.93 -2.54
C ALA A 121 41.82 -10.11 -1.03
N LYS A 122 41.55 -9.07 -0.24
CA LYS A 122 41.59 -9.16 1.23
C LYS A 122 40.54 -10.09 1.79
N PHE A 123 39.32 -10.06 1.22
CA PHE A 123 38.25 -10.99 1.58
C PHE A 123 38.67 -12.46 1.30
N ASN A 124 39.18 -12.73 0.13
CA ASN A 124 39.63 -14.08 -0.25
C ASN A 124 40.83 -14.58 0.62
N GLU A 125 41.72 -13.67 1.03
CA GLU A 125 42.75 -13.96 2.00
C GLU A 125 42.17 -14.44 3.34
N LEU A 126 41.19 -13.72 3.90
CA LEU A 126 40.54 -14.11 5.14
C LEU A 126 39.79 -15.45 5.04
N ILE A 127 39.14 -15.71 3.92
CA ILE A 127 38.51 -17.00 3.63
C ILE A 127 39.53 -18.12 3.59
N SER A 128 40.64 -17.91 2.89
CA SER A 128 41.73 -18.93 2.75
C SER A 128 42.40 -19.26 4.09
N LEU A 129 42.50 -18.30 4.98
CA LEU A 129 42.99 -18.48 6.34
C LEU A 129 41.95 -19.13 7.30
N GLY A 130 40.74 -19.36 6.85
CA GLY A 130 39.64 -19.92 7.68
C GLY A 130 39.11 -18.98 8.76
N GLU A 131 39.40 -17.66 8.64
CA GLU A 131 38.94 -16.60 9.55
C GLU A 131 37.56 -16.08 9.16
N TYR A 132 36.55 -16.96 9.18
CA TYR A 132 35.20 -16.69 8.64
C TYR A 132 34.46 -15.56 9.37
N GLU A 133 34.63 -15.43 10.69
CA GLU A 133 34.01 -14.31 11.44
C GLU A 133 34.56 -12.95 10.95
N LYS A 134 35.89 -12.86 10.80
CA LYS A 134 36.51 -11.63 10.32
C LYS A 134 36.13 -11.36 8.86
N ALA A 135 36.07 -12.41 8.05
CA ALA A 135 35.65 -12.32 6.65
C ALA A 135 34.18 -11.82 6.56
N ALA A 136 33.28 -12.34 7.41
CA ALA A 136 31.89 -11.94 7.48
C ALA A 136 31.74 -10.46 7.89
N CYS A 137 32.40 -10.04 8.95
CA CYS A 137 32.42 -8.63 9.37
C CYS A 137 33.04 -7.72 8.29
N TYR A 138 34.11 -8.17 7.62
CA TYR A 138 34.74 -7.41 6.56
C TYR A 138 33.82 -7.23 5.35
N ALA A 139 33.15 -8.30 4.91
CA ALA A 139 32.19 -8.26 3.82
C ALA A 139 30.98 -7.38 4.15
N ALA A 140 30.43 -7.54 5.34
CA ALA A 140 29.28 -6.78 5.82
C ALA A 140 29.55 -5.26 5.94
N ASN A 141 30.78 -4.87 6.32
CA ASN A 141 31.21 -3.47 6.43
C ASN A 141 31.88 -2.93 5.16
N SER A 142 31.84 -3.68 4.04
CA SER A 142 32.51 -3.28 2.80
C SER A 142 31.99 -1.93 2.28
N PRO A 143 32.89 -0.99 1.88
CA PRO A 143 32.49 0.30 1.32
C PRO A 143 31.58 0.10 0.10
N ARG A 144 30.56 0.94 -0.02
CA ARG A 144 29.57 0.90 -1.11
C ARG A 144 28.91 -0.49 -1.31
N ARG A 145 28.92 -1.33 -0.29
CA ARG A 145 28.30 -2.66 -0.30
C ARG A 145 28.90 -3.62 -1.35
N ILE A 146 30.15 -3.44 -1.78
CA ILE A 146 30.78 -4.20 -2.86
C ILE A 146 30.74 -5.70 -2.58
N LEU A 147 30.93 -6.14 -1.33
CA LEU A 147 30.93 -7.54 -0.92
C LEU A 147 29.56 -8.01 -0.35
N ARG A 148 28.52 -7.19 -0.40
CA ARG A 148 27.16 -7.57 0.01
C ARG A 148 26.37 -8.11 -1.18
N ASN A 149 26.80 -9.23 -1.74
CA ASN A 149 26.23 -9.81 -2.95
C ASN A 149 26.17 -11.34 -2.87
N ILE A 150 25.45 -11.93 -3.80
CA ILE A 150 25.27 -13.38 -3.92
C ILE A 150 26.60 -14.10 -4.17
N GLY A 151 27.56 -13.49 -4.87
CA GLY A 151 28.88 -14.05 -5.10
C GLY A 151 29.64 -14.28 -3.79
N THR A 152 29.67 -13.28 -2.91
CA THR A 152 30.25 -13.40 -1.56
C THR A 152 29.50 -14.45 -0.72
N MET A 153 28.18 -14.47 -0.76
CA MET A 153 27.37 -15.50 -0.09
C MET A 153 27.74 -16.90 -0.56
N ASN A 154 27.91 -17.11 -1.88
CA ASN A 154 28.30 -18.42 -2.44
C ASN A 154 29.68 -18.86 -1.98
N THR A 155 30.62 -17.93 -1.76
CA THR A 155 31.93 -18.22 -1.19
C THR A 155 31.81 -18.78 0.24
N PHE A 156 30.95 -18.18 1.08
CA PHE A 156 30.66 -18.72 2.41
C PHE A 156 29.93 -20.06 2.36
N LYS A 157 29.02 -20.23 1.41
CA LYS A 157 28.28 -21.47 1.19
C LYS A 157 29.23 -22.62 0.77
N ALA A 158 30.20 -22.33 -0.07
CA ALA A 158 31.22 -23.31 -0.52
C ALA A 158 32.15 -23.74 0.62
N ALA A 159 32.39 -22.91 1.65
CA ALA A 159 33.21 -23.28 2.81
C ALA A 159 32.61 -24.42 3.66
N GLY A 160 31.28 -24.62 3.55
CA GLY A 160 30.58 -25.74 4.19
C GLY A 160 30.58 -25.72 5.69
N LYS A 161 30.17 -26.82 6.30
CA LYS A 161 30.08 -26.99 7.76
C LYS A 161 31.38 -27.52 8.33
N ILE A 162 31.99 -26.77 9.24
CA ILE A 162 33.25 -27.13 9.89
C ILE A 162 32.97 -27.70 11.28
N ARG A 163 33.51 -28.86 11.62
CA ARG A 163 33.31 -29.49 12.92
C ARG A 163 33.74 -28.57 14.06
N GLY A 164 32.80 -28.31 15.00
CA GLY A 164 33.09 -27.52 16.19
C GLY A 164 33.07 -25.99 15.97
N LYS A 165 32.75 -25.51 14.77
CA LYS A 165 32.62 -24.08 14.48
C LYS A 165 31.20 -23.76 13.98
N PRO A 166 30.67 -22.53 14.19
CA PRO A 166 29.42 -22.11 13.60
C PRO A 166 29.52 -22.13 12.07
N LEU A 167 28.39 -22.32 11.39
CA LEU A 167 28.35 -22.35 9.93
C LEU A 167 28.82 -21.01 9.36
N PRO A 168 29.85 -21.00 8.49
CA PRO A 168 30.38 -19.76 7.91
C PRO A 168 29.33 -18.89 7.23
N LEU A 169 28.38 -19.51 6.54
CA LEU A 169 27.25 -18.83 5.90
C LEU A 169 26.34 -18.13 6.92
N LEU A 170 26.10 -18.74 8.08
CA LEU A 170 25.29 -18.13 9.15
C LEU A 170 25.99 -16.90 9.72
N LEU A 171 27.30 -16.97 9.95
CA LEU A 171 28.11 -15.82 10.40
C LEU A 171 28.04 -14.65 9.42
N PHE A 172 28.03 -14.94 8.13
CA PHE A 172 27.88 -13.91 7.10
C PHE A 172 26.53 -13.21 7.20
N PHE A 173 25.43 -13.96 7.33
CA PHE A 173 24.08 -13.36 7.45
C PHE A 173 23.90 -12.61 8.77
N GLU A 174 24.41 -13.11 9.88
CA GLU A 174 24.39 -12.39 11.15
C GLU A 174 25.10 -11.03 11.03
N ALA A 175 26.34 -11.02 10.52
CA ALA A 175 27.09 -9.80 10.31
C ALA A 175 26.39 -8.84 9.33
N LEU A 176 25.82 -9.38 8.24
CA LEU A 176 25.12 -8.62 7.23
C LEU A 176 23.87 -7.92 7.81
N PHE A 177 23.04 -8.63 8.56
CA PHE A 177 21.79 -8.10 9.10
C PHE A 177 22.05 -7.14 10.27
N ILE A 178 23.00 -7.42 11.14
CA ILE A 178 23.42 -6.49 12.22
C ILE A 178 23.91 -5.16 11.62
N THR A 179 24.78 -5.21 10.62
CA THR A 179 25.31 -3.99 9.98
C THR A 179 24.24 -3.26 9.17
N SER A 180 23.30 -3.98 8.55
CA SER A 180 22.15 -3.41 7.88
C SER A 180 21.27 -2.60 8.82
N HIS A 181 21.00 -3.14 9.99
CA HIS A 181 20.28 -2.45 11.06
C HIS A 181 21.03 -1.20 11.53
N ALA A 182 22.33 -1.33 11.83
CA ALA A 182 23.14 -0.22 12.33
C ALA A 182 23.27 0.95 11.34
N PHE A 183 23.44 0.66 10.04
CA PHE A 183 23.63 1.66 9.00
C PHE A 183 22.37 2.08 8.26
N ARG A 184 21.20 1.63 8.68
CA ARG A 184 19.89 1.91 8.05
C ARG A 184 19.85 1.58 6.56
N CYS A 185 20.48 0.49 6.18
CA CYS A 185 20.66 0.04 4.80
C CYS A 185 19.96 -1.29 4.58
N PRO A 186 18.79 -1.36 3.93
CA PRO A 186 18.08 -2.61 3.72
C PRO A 186 18.91 -3.61 2.92
N VAL A 187 18.77 -4.87 3.27
CA VAL A 187 19.36 -6.00 2.53
C VAL A 187 18.42 -6.38 1.40
N ASP A 188 18.97 -6.74 0.26
CA ASP A 188 18.23 -7.22 -0.90
C ASP A 188 17.36 -8.45 -0.58
N ALA A 189 16.19 -8.55 -1.22
CA ALA A 189 15.22 -9.62 -0.97
C ALA A 189 15.80 -11.03 -1.22
N ALA A 190 16.65 -11.17 -2.23
CA ALA A 190 17.29 -12.45 -2.53
C ALA A 190 18.26 -12.90 -1.43
N LEU A 191 19.06 -11.98 -0.88
CA LEU A 191 19.95 -12.28 0.25
C LEU A 191 19.17 -12.51 1.53
N THR A 192 18.09 -11.76 1.74
CA THR A 192 17.18 -11.96 2.89
C THR A 192 16.56 -13.35 2.86
N LEU A 193 16.05 -13.79 1.72
CA LEU A 193 15.48 -15.12 1.54
C LEU A 193 16.49 -16.23 1.85
N GLU A 194 17.72 -16.14 1.29
CA GLU A 194 18.76 -17.14 1.54
C GLU A 194 19.22 -17.13 3.02
N GLY A 195 19.22 -15.96 3.67
CA GLY A 195 19.49 -15.86 5.10
C GLY A 195 18.44 -16.56 5.95
N ILE A 196 17.16 -16.37 5.63
CA ILE A 196 16.03 -17.06 6.30
C ILE A 196 16.16 -18.58 6.09
N LYS A 197 16.37 -19.03 4.85
CA LYS A 197 16.59 -20.47 4.55
C LYS A 197 17.75 -21.05 5.36
N CYS A 198 18.87 -20.32 5.44
CA CYS A 198 20.03 -20.73 6.22
C CYS A 198 19.71 -20.84 7.72
N GLY A 199 19.05 -19.85 8.29
CA GLY A 199 18.65 -19.84 9.71
C GLY A 199 17.70 -21.00 10.06
N LEU A 200 16.74 -21.28 9.21
CA LEU A 200 15.79 -22.38 9.40
C LEU A 200 16.44 -23.76 9.24
N SER A 201 17.36 -23.93 8.26
CA SER A 201 18.09 -25.18 8.07
C SER A 201 18.99 -25.56 9.26
N GLU A 202 19.55 -24.56 9.96
CA GLU A 202 20.31 -24.74 11.19
C GLU A 202 19.43 -24.75 12.47
N LYS A 203 18.11 -24.77 12.31
CA LYS A 203 17.10 -24.78 13.39
C LYS A 203 17.21 -23.57 14.35
N ARG A 204 17.69 -22.44 13.84
CA ARG A 204 17.87 -21.20 14.59
C ARG A 204 16.70 -20.22 14.33
N LEU A 205 15.50 -20.69 14.69
CA LEU A 205 14.29 -19.85 14.57
C LEU A 205 14.37 -18.58 15.45
N ASP A 206 15.15 -18.59 16.51
CA ASP A 206 15.47 -17.44 17.34
C ASP A 206 16.11 -16.30 16.54
N LEU A 207 17.10 -16.62 15.72
CA LEU A 207 17.76 -15.65 14.83
C LEU A 207 16.81 -15.15 13.73
N VAL A 208 16.09 -16.06 13.09
CA VAL A 208 15.10 -15.68 12.05
C VAL A 208 14.04 -14.75 12.64
N THR A 209 13.55 -15.02 13.85
CA THR A 209 12.62 -14.13 14.55
C THR A 209 13.22 -12.73 14.72
N ASN A 210 14.45 -12.66 15.22
CA ASN A 210 15.13 -11.39 15.43
C ASN A 210 15.34 -10.61 14.12
N TRP A 211 15.69 -11.29 13.04
CA TRP A 211 15.89 -10.67 11.74
C TRP A 211 14.59 -10.15 11.13
N VAL A 212 13.50 -10.93 11.20
CA VAL A 212 12.19 -10.54 10.65
C VAL A 212 11.58 -9.36 11.41
N THR A 213 11.77 -9.31 12.73
CA THR A 213 11.27 -8.20 13.56
C THR A 213 12.09 -6.90 13.42
N GLN A 214 13.27 -6.96 12.80
CA GLN A 214 14.05 -5.78 12.45
C GLN A 214 13.49 -5.18 11.16
N GLU A 215 12.87 -4.00 11.21
CA GLU A 215 12.19 -3.30 10.11
C GLU A 215 13.13 -2.86 8.94
N ARG A 216 14.17 -3.61 8.61
CA ARG A 216 15.22 -3.19 7.65
C ARG A 216 15.67 -4.25 6.67
N LEU A 217 14.93 -5.30 6.57
CA LEU A 217 15.08 -6.31 5.54
C LEU A 217 14.06 -6.06 4.43
N THR A 218 14.44 -6.38 3.20
CA THR A 218 13.49 -6.42 2.11
C THR A 218 13.00 -7.84 1.97
N PHE A 219 11.70 -8.05 2.13
CA PHE A 219 11.10 -9.37 2.04
C PHE A 219 10.58 -9.67 0.63
N SER A 220 10.44 -10.96 0.35
CA SER A 220 9.72 -11.49 -0.80
C SER A 220 8.60 -12.42 -0.32
N GLU A 221 7.62 -12.68 -1.18
CA GLU A 221 6.56 -13.67 -0.92
C GLU A 221 7.14 -15.03 -0.54
N GLU A 222 8.16 -15.48 -1.26
CA GLU A 222 8.85 -16.76 -1.02
C GLU A 222 9.43 -16.87 0.40
N ALA A 223 9.87 -15.76 0.99
CA ALA A 223 10.38 -15.77 2.36
C ALA A 223 9.28 -16.12 3.38
N GLY A 224 8.06 -15.61 3.16
CA GLY A 224 6.89 -15.98 3.95
C GLY A 224 6.50 -17.44 3.75
N ASP A 225 6.48 -17.91 2.50
CA ASP A 225 6.14 -19.30 2.16
C ASP A 225 7.12 -20.29 2.81
N VAL A 226 8.42 -20.05 2.76
CA VAL A 226 9.45 -20.89 3.39
C VAL A 226 9.28 -20.99 4.92
N ILE A 227 8.91 -19.89 5.58
CA ILE A 227 8.67 -19.91 7.03
C ILE A 227 7.37 -20.64 7.35
N CYS A 228 6.32 -20.49 6.55
CA CYS A 228 5.08 -21.25 6.70
C CYS A 228 5.32 -22.75 6.58
N ASP A 229 6.02 -23.18 5.53
CA ASP A 229 6.34 -24.59 5.27
C ASP A 229 7.17 -25.19 6.41
N TYR A 230 8.13 -24.44 6.94
CA TYR A 230 8.88 -24.86 8.12
C TYR A 230 7.99 -25.05 9.34
N GLY A 231 7.04 -24.13 9.57
CA GLY A 231 6.06 -24.23 10.67
C GLY A 231 5.09 -25.39 10.53
N GLU A 232 4.80 -25.87 9.32
CA GLU A 232 3.98 -27.08 9.09
C GLU A 232 4.75 -28.37 9.42
N GLN A 233 6.07 -28.38 9.26
CA GLN A 233 6.94 -29.49 9.64
C GLN A 233 7.25 -29.51 11.14
N ASP A 234 7.34 -28.32 11.78
CA ASP A 234 7.63 -28.17 13.21
C ASP A 234 6.40 -27.65 13.96
N THR A 235 5.55 -28.58 14.39
CA THR A 235 4.28 -28.25 15.08
C THR A 235 4.47 -27.43 16.36
N TYR A 236 5.60 -27.59 17.07
CA TYR A 236 5.91 -26.84 18.29
C TYR A 236 6.08 -25.33 18.00
N ASN A 237 6.70 -24.99 16.89
CA ASN A 237 6.97 -23.62 16.49
C ASN A 237 5.95 -23.05 15.49
N LYS A 238 4.90 -23.83 15.15
CA LYS A 238 3.91 -23.44 14.12
C LYS A 238 3.32 -22.06 14.34
N ALA A 239 2.84 -21.75 15.54
CA ALA A 239 2.23 -20.45 15.85
C ALA A 239 3.21 -19.29 15.65
N LYS A 240 4.48 -19.49 16.04
CA LYS A 240 5.54 -18.50 15.87
C LYS A 240 5.89 -18.30 14.40
N CYS A 241 5.98 -19.36 13.62
CA CYS A 241 6.23 -19.30 12.18
C CYS A 241 5.09 -18.60 11.44
N LEU A 242 3.83 -18.88 11.79
CA LEU A 242 2.68 -18.19 11.21
C LEU A 242 2.68 -16.68 11.53
N ALA A 243 3.08 -16.30 12.76
CA ALA A 243 3.20 -14.89 13.14
C ALA A 243 4.31 -14.17 12.35
N LEU A 244 5.46 -14.82 12.13
CA LEU A 244 6.55 -14.27 11.32
C LEU A 244 6.15 -14.15 9.84
N ALA A 245 5.52 -15.18 9.28
CA ALA A 245 5.04 -15.15 7.91
C ALA A 245 3.98 -14.05 7.71
N GLN A 246 3.10 -13.84 8.69
CA GLN A 246 2.10 -12.76 8.66
C GLN A 246 2.77 -11.39 8.55
N ILE A 247 3.85 -11.13 9.30
CA ILE A 247 4.62 -9.87 9.20
C ILE A 247 5.18 -9.72 7.80
N ILE A 248 5.82 -10.75 7.24
CA ILE A 248 6.42 -10.72 5.90
C ILE A 248 5.36 -10.45 4.83
N TYR A 249 4.23 -11.15 4.86
CA TYR A 249 3.17 -10.95 3.89
C TYR A 249 2.54 -9.56 3.99
N SER A 250 2.41 -9.02 5.20
CA SER A 250 1.92 -7.64 5.41
C SER A 250 2.87 -6.62 4.79
N GLU A 251 4.18 -6.76 4.99
CA GLU A 251 5.21 -5.90 4.41
C GLU A 251 5.28 -6.01 2.88
N CYS A 252 4.98 -7.19 2.32
CA CYS A 252 4.90 -7.41 0.88
C CYS A 252 3.56 -6.95 0.26
N GLY A 253 2.58 -6.48 1.06
CA GLY A 253 1.25 -6.10 0.59
C GLY A 253 0.36 -7.30 0.22
N LEU A 254 0.73 -8.52 0.63
CA LEU A 254 0.00 -9.76 0.36
C LEU A 254 -1.05 -10.01 1.45
N HIS A 255 -2.02 -9.10 1.55
CA HIS A 255 -2.98 -9.06 2.65
C HIS A 255 -3.79 -10.36 2.81
N LYS A 256 -4.16 -11.02 1.73
CA LYS A 256 -4.90 -12.30 1.78
C LYS A 256 -4.11 -13.41 2.49
N LYS A 257 -2.81 -13.56 2.18
CA LYS A 257 -1.93 -14.52 2.84
C LYS A 257 -1.69 -14.15 4.30
N ALA A 258 -1.55 -12.86 4.61
CA ALA A 258 -1.40 -12.37 5.98
C ALA A 258 -2.63 -12.70 6.85
N ILE A 259 -3.84 -12.46 6.32
CA ILE A 259 -5.10 -12.80 6.98
C ILE A 259 -5.21 -14.32 7.18
N LEU A 260 -4.85 -15.12 6.17
CA LEU A 260 -4.87 -16.58 6.29
C LEU A 260 -3.95 -17.08 7.43
N CYS A 261 -2.78 -16.46 7.62
CA CYS A 261 -1.92 -16.78 8.75
C CYS A 261 -2.58 -16.46 10.10
N LEU A 262 -3.30 -15.34 10.22
CA LEU A 262 -4.06 -14.97 11.42
C LEU A 262 -5.21 -15.97 11.69
N CYS A 263 -5.91 -16.38 10.62
CA CYS A 263 -6.97 -17.41 10.73
C CYS A 263 -6.42 -18.74 11.22
N LYS A 264 -5.29 -19.21 10.65
CA LYS A 264 -4.62 -20.45 11.08
C LYS A 264 -4.12 -20.38 12.54
N GLN A 265 -3.89 -19.19 13.07
CA GLN A 265 -3.56 -18.96 14.49
C GLN A 265 -4.79 -18.89 15.40
N GLY A 266 -6.00 -18.87 14.87
CA GLY A 266 -7.24 -18.70 15.62
C GLY A 266 -7.47 -17.28 16.15
N GLN A 267 -6.79 -16.26 15.59
CA GLN A 267 -6.87 -14.87 16.05
C GLN A 267 -7.99 -14.11 15.32
N THR A 268 -9.22 -14.57 15.45
CA THR A 268 -10.39 -14.05 14.72
C THR A 268 -10.59 -12.54 14.89
N HIS A 269 -10.41 -12.01 16.10
CA HIS A 269 -10.53 -10.56 16.36
C HIS A 269 -9.52 -9.75 15.52
N ARG A 270 -8.26 -10.17 15.47
CA ARG A 270 -7.23 -9.50 14.67
C ARG A 270 -7.47 -9.62 13.17
N VAL A 271 -8.10 -10.72 12.72
CA VAL A 271 -8.55 -10.89 11.34
C VAL A 271 -9.55 -9.79 11.00
N MET A 272 -10.53 -9.55 11.87
CA MET A 272 -11.56 -8.54 11.66
C MET A 272 -10.97 -7.12 11.63
N GLU A 273 -10.12 -6.79 12.58
CA GLU A 273 -9.42 -5.49 12.61
C GLU A 273 -8.60 -5.28 11.33
N TYR A 274 -7.92 -6.31 10.86
CA TYR A 274 -7.09 -6.23 9.66
C TYR A 274 -7.93 -6.03 8.40
N ILE A 275 -9.03 -6.78 8.24
CA ILE A 275 -9.97 -6.64 7.12
C ILE A 275 -10.60 -5.23 7.09
N GLN A 276 -10.96 -4.68 8.27
CA GLN A 276 -11.54 -3.34 8.37
C GLN A 276 -10.58 -2.22 7.93
N GLN A 277 -9.27 -2.43 8.01
CA GLN A 277 -8.25 -1.48 7.56
C GLN A 277 -8.03 -1.52 6.04
N LEU A 278 -8.44 -2.62 5.38
CA LEU A 278 -8.29 -2.80 3.94
C LEU A 278 -9.48 -2.17 3.22
N LYS A 279 -9.19 -1.32 2.22
CA LYS A 279 -10.22 -0.63 1.42
C LYS A 279 -10.75 -1.49 0.27
N ASP A 280 -9.93 -2.43 -0.22
CA ASP A 280 -10.17 -3.19 -1.45
C ASP A 280 -10.52 -4.66 -1.20
N PHE A 281 -10.95 -5.01 0.02
CA PHE A 281 -11.32 -6.38 0.37
C PHE A 281 -12.76 -6.65 -0.05
N THR A 282 -12.97 -7.63 -0.93
CA THR A 282 -14.27 -7.95 -1.54
C THR A 282 -14.97 -9.12 -0.84
N THR A 283 -16.29 -9.31 -1.12
CA THR A 283 -17.05 -10.48 -0.66
C THR A 283 -16.47 -11.78 -1.22
N ASP A 284 -15.95 -11.79 -2.45
CA ASP A 284 -15.29 -12.96 -3.03
C ASP A 284 -14.02 -13.34 -2.26
N ASP A 285 -13.26 -12.33 -1.78
CA ASP A 285 -12.08 -12.55 -0.95
C ASP A 285 -12.44 -13.18 0.40
N LEU A 286 -13.57 -12.78 0.99
CA LEU A 286 -14.11 -13.38 2.20
C LEU A 286 -14.49 -14.85 1.97
N LEU A 287 -15.14 -15.15 0.86
CA LEU A 287 -15.49 -16.54 0.50
C LEU A 287 -14.23 -17.40 0.29
N GLN A 288 -13.22 -16.90 -0.40
CA GLN A 288 -11.94 -17.60 -0.55
C GLN A 288 -11.23 -17.83 0.80
N LEU A 289 -11.31 -16.86 1.70
CA LEU A 289 -10.77 -17.00 3.05
C LEU A 289 -11.47 -18.11 3.84
N LEU A 290 -12.81 -18.17 3.76
CA LEU A 290 -13.61 -19.23 4.38
C LEU A 290 -13.28 -20.61 3.83
N MET A 291 -13.05 -20.73 2.52
CA MET A 291 -12.61 -21.98 1.89
C MET A 291 -11.24 -22.44 2.40
N SER A 292 -10.32 -21.48 2.59
CA SER A 292 -8.96 -21.77 3.04
C SER A 292 -8.88 -22.07 4.54
N CYS A 293 -9.80 -21.51 5.34
CA CYS A 293 -9.81 -21.65 6.80
C CYS A 293 -11.26 -21.71 7.32
N PRO A 294 -11.94 -22.87 7.21
CA PRO A 294 -13.34 -23.05 7.57
C PRO A 294 -13.51 -23.17 9.09
N GLN A 295 -13.30 -22.09 9.82
CA GLN A 295 -13.49 -22.03 11.27
C GLN A 295 -14.85 -21.40 11.61
N VAL A 296 -15.61 -22.06 12.50
CA VAL A 296 -16.94 -21.63 12.91
C VAL A 296 -16.93 -20.25 13.54
N GLU A 297 -15.94 -20.00 14.43
CA GLU A 297 -15.79 -18.71 15.10
C GLU A 297 -15.51 -17.57 14.11
N LEU A 298 -14.69 -17.82 13.08
CA LEU A 298 -14.38 -16.83 12.05
C LEU A 298 -15.66 -16.45 11.27
N ILE A 299 -16.45 -17.45 10.88
CA ILE A 299 -17.68 -17.22 10.12
C ILE A 299 -18.69 -16.43 10.96
N GLN A 300 -18.85 -16.78 12.23
CA GLN A 300 -19.73 -16.04 13.15
C GLN A 300 -19.30 -14.59 13.35
N CYS A 301 -18.00 -14.34 13.43
CA CYS A 301 -17.48 -12.96 13.53
C CYS A 301 -17.72 -12.19 12.22
N LEU A 302 -17.45 -12.81 11.06
CA LEU A 302 -17.64 -12.18 9.76
C LEU A 302 -19.11 -11.83 9.48
N THR A 303 -20.05 -12.63 9.96
CA THR A 303 -21.49 -12.36 9.79
C THR A 303 -22.03 -11.32 10.78
N LYS A 304 -21.47 -11.20 11.99
CA LYS A 304 -21.95 -10.26 13.03
C LYS A 304 -21.37 -8.84 12.88
N GLU A 305 -20.06 -8.72 12.67
CA GLU A 305 -19.37 -7.41 12.75
C GLU A 305 -19.34 -6.64 11.44
N LEU A 306 -19.49 -7.31 10.28
CA LEU A 306 -19.46 -6.65 8.97
C LEU A 306 -20.76 -5.92 8.60
N ASN A 307 -21.86 -6.16 9.34
CA ASN A 307 -23.13 -5.50 9.12
C ASN A 307 -23.09 -3.97 9.28
N GLU A 308 -22.07 -3.41 9.96
CA GLU A 308 -21.92 -1.97 10.15
C GLU A 308 -21.26 -1.23 8.98
N LYS A 309 -20.60 -1.91 8.04
CA LYS A 309 -19.76 -1.30 6.99
C LYS A 309 -20.02 -1.76 5.54
N GLN A 310 -21.24 -2.08 5.14
CA GLN A 310 -21.60 -2.47 3.76
C GLN A 310 -20.89 -3.74 3.19
N LEU A 311 -19.95 -4.34 3.89
CA LEU A 311 -19.38 -5.64 3.57
C LEU A 311 -20.06 -6.70 4.44
N SER A 312 -21.32 -7.00 4.20
CA SER A 312 -22.02 -8.07 4.92
C SER A 312 -21.86 -9.38 4.15
N LEU A 313 -21.24 -10.36 4.78
CA LEU A 313 -21.29 -11.72 4.28
C LEU A 313 -22.64 -12.32 4.66
N SER A 314 -23.50 -12.57 3.66
CA SER A 314 -24.72 -13.33 3.87
C SER A 314 -24.37 -14.71 4.40
N PHE A 315 -24.93 -15.05 5.55
CA PHE A 315 -24.69 -16.35 6.18
C PHE A 315 -25.22 -17.50 5.34
N GLY A 316 -26.41 -17.34 4.77
CA GLY A 316 -27.02 -18.32 3.88
C GLY A 316 -26.21 -18.55 2.62
N LEU A 317 -25.69 -17.48 1.99
CA LEU A 317 -24.82 -17.58 0.82
C LEU A 317 -23.48 -18.24 1.16
N ALA A 318 -22.90 -17.97 2.33
CA ALA A 318 -21.67 -18.63 2.77
C ALA A 318 -21.86 -20.13 2.95
N ILE A 319 -22.99 -20.55 3.52
CA ILE A 319 -23.32 -21.97 3.66
C ILE A 319 -23.53 -22.64 2.30
N LEU A 320 -24.28 -22.03 1.39
CA LEU A 320 -24.47 -22.56 0.04
C LEU A 320 -23.14 -22.67 -0.71
N HIS A 321 -22.27 -21.69 -0.54
CA HIS A 321 -20.93 -21.75 -1.12
C HIS A 321 -20.10 -22.90 -0.54
N LEU A 322 -20.12 -23.12 0.80
CA LEU A 322 -19.47 -24.26 1.42
C LEU A 322 -20.04 -25.61 0.91
N PHE A 323 -21.32 -25.66 0.63
CA PHE A 323 -21.96 -26.85 0.05
C PHE A 323 -21.55 -27.09 -1.41
N SER A 324 -21.41 -26.04 -2.20
CA SER A 324 -20.98 -26.11 -3.61
C SER A 324 -19.52 -26.59 -3.77
N VAL A 325 -18.68 -26.32 -2.79
CA VAL A 325 -17.24 -26.69 -2.78
C VAL A 325 -16.98 -28.03 -2.07
N ASP A 326 -18.03 -28.84 -1.85
CA ASP A 326 -17.98 -30.13 -1.17
C ASP A 326 -17.53 -30.12 0.31
N MET A 327 -17.59 -28.93 0.94
CA MET A 327 -17.33 -28.72 2.38
C MET A 327 -18.62 -28.82 3.22
N LYS A 328 -19.53 -29.71 2.84
CA LYS A 328 -20.88 -29.88 3.44
C LYS A 328 -20.83 -30.07 4.95
N THR A 329 -19.86 -30.85 5.44
CA THR A 329 -19.70 -31.14 6.87
C THR A 329 -19.42 -29.89 7.70
N VAL A 330 -18.73 -28.90 7.12
CA VAL A 330 -18.42 -27.61 7.80
C VAL A 330 -19.67 -26.73 7.82
N GLY A 331 -20.35 -26.57 6.70
CA GLY A 331 -21.61 -25.82 6.62
C GLY A 331 -22.68 -26.36 7.58
N ILE A 332 -22.83 -27.69 7.66
CA ILE A 332 -23.77 -28.33 8.59
C ILE A 332 -23.38 -28.13 10.04
N LYS A 333 -22.11 -28.31 10.40
CA LYS A 333 -21.62 -28.00 11.77
C LYS A 333 -21.90 -26.56 12.17
N LEU A 334 -21.73 -25.64 11.26
CA LEU A 334 -21.98 -24.22 11.46
C LEU A 334 -23.45 -23.95 11.79
N LEU A 335 -24.37 -24.52 11.01
CA LEU A 335 -25.80 -24.46 11.26
C LEU A 335 -26.18 -25.14 12.60
N GLN A 336 -25.56 -26.26 12.94
CA GLN A 336 -25.78 -26.93 14.21
C GLN A 336 -25.33 -26.10 15.41
N GLU A 337 -24.19 -25.42 15.33
CA GLU A 337 -23.72 -24.52 16.40
C GLU A 337 -24.72 -23.39 16.65
N ILE A 338 -25.29 -22.82 15.58
CA ILE A 338 -26.31 -21.76 15.70
C ILE A 338 -27.61 -22.33 16.26
N SER A 339 -28.02 -23.52 15.80
CA SER A 339 -29.24 -24.17 16.26
C SER A 339 -29.16 -24.59 17.75
N LYS A 340 -27.98 -24.66 18.38
CA LYS A 340 -27.83 -24.83 19.83
C LYS A 340 -28.42 -23.66 20.63
N GLY A 341 -28.51 -22.48 20.03
CA GLY A 341 -29.19 -21.32 20.60
C GLY A 341 -30.72 -21.35 20.52
N GLY A 342 -31.30 -22.45 19.99
CA GLY A 342 -32.74 -22.61 19.80
C GLY A 342 -33.24 -22.18 18.42
N ILE A 343 -34.51 -22.40 18.16
CA ILE A 343 -35.19 -22.02 16.91
C ILE A 343 -35.14 -20.51 16.69
N ASP A 344 -35.30 -19.72 17.76
CA ASP A 344 -35.30 -18.26 17.72
C ASP A 344 -33.95 -17.69 17.23
N ALA A 345 -32.85 -18.40 17.48
CA ALA A 345 -31.52 -18.00 17.01
C ALA A 345 -31.37 -18.19 15.49
N VAL A 346 -31.93 -19.29 14.96
CA VAL A 346 -31.96 -19.55 13.51
C VAL A 346 -32.90 -18.57 12.82
N GLU A 347 -34.06 -18.32 13.40
CA GLU A 347 -35.03 -17.33 12.90
C GLU A 347 -34.44 -15.93 12.83
N SER A 348 -33.85 -15.45 13.93
CA SER A 348 -33.16 -14.14 13.97
C SER A 348 -32.06 -14.01 12.92
N LEU A 349 -31.33 -15.09 12.67
CA LEU A 349 -30.28 -15.13 11.66
C LEU A 349 -30.84 -15.05 10.24
N MET A 350 -31.94 -15.77 9.97
CA MET A 350 -32.59 -15.77 8.65
C MET A 350 -33.26 -14.42 8.35
N ILE A 351 -33.91 -13.78 9.35
CA ILE A 351 -34.56 -12.47 9.21
C ILE A 351 -33.51 -11.37 8.95
N ASN A 352 -32.37 -11.43 9.63
CA ASN A 352 -31.31 -10.43 9.47
C ASN A 352 -30.46 -10.64 8.19
N ASP A 353 -30.57 -11.75 7.51
CA ASP A 353 -29.82 -12.06 6.28
C ASP A 353 -30.58 -11.59 5.02
N SER A 354 -30.56 -10.28 4.79
CA SER A 354 -31.24 -9.63 3.66
C SER A 354 -30.70 -10.02 2.27
N PHE A 355 -29.54 -10.69 2.19
CA PHE A 355 -28.92 -11.08 0.92
C PHE A 355 -29.22 -12.53 0.49
N CYS A 356 -29.77 -13.33 1.38
CA CYS A 356 -30.15 -14.71 1.08
C CYS A 356 -31.65 -14.80 0.84
N SER A 357 -32.06 -15.13 -0.40
CA SER A 357 -33.47 -15.26 -0.74
C SER A 357 -34.12 -16.50 -0.10
N ILE A 358 -35.43 -16.50 -0.05
CA ILE A 358 -36.24 -17.64 0.47
C ILE A 358 -35.90 -18.92 -0.26
N GLU A 359 -35.74 -18.88 -1.60
CA GLU A 359 -35.42 -20.06 -2.40
C GLU A 359 -34.05 -20.64 -2.03
N LYS A 360 -33.08 -19.76 -1.74
CA LYS A 360 -31.74 -20.19 -1.30
C LYS A 360 -31.77 -20.83 0.07
N TRP A 361 -32.57 -20.32 1.01
CA TRP A 361 -32.77 -20.96 2.30
C TRP A 361 -33.50 -22.31 2.19
N GLN A 362 -34.43 -22.44 1.23
CA GLN A 362 -35.05 -23.74 0.91
C GLN A 362 -34.02 -24.74 0.37
N GLU A 363 -33.07 -24.28 -0.47
CA GLU A 363 -31.97 -25.11 -0.94
C GLU A 363 -31.06 -25.56 0.22
N VAL A 364 -30.73 -24.70 1.16
CA VAL A 364 -30.01 -25.07 2.39
C VAL A 364 -30.75 -26.14 3.19
N ALA A 365 -32.07 -26.00 3.38
CA ALA A 365 -32.89 -26.96 4.08
C ALA A 365 -32.89 -28.32 3.36
N ASN A 366 -33.04 -28.35 2.03
CA ASN A 366 -33.00 -29.55 1.24
C ASN A 366 -31.68 -30.31 1.35
N ILE A 367 -30.54 -29.57 1.30
CA ILE A 367 -29.21 -30.15 1.46
C ILE A 367 -29.02 -30.72 2.88
N CYS A 368 -29.55 -30.06 3.90
CA CYS A 368 -29.53 -30.58 5.27
C CYS A 368 -30.28 -31.90 5.38
N SER A 369 -31.51 -32.00 4.80
CA SER A 369 -32.27 -33.24 4.79
C SER A 369 -31.56 -34.36 4.03
N GLN A 370 -30.99 -34.09 2.85
CA GLN A 370 -30.24 -35.08 2.07
C GLN A 370 -29.02 -35.64 2.81
N ASN A 371 -28.47 -34.89 3.77
CA ASN A 371 -27.34 -35.33 4.61
C ASN A 371 -27.77 -35.89 5.98
N GLY A 372 -29.08 -36.19 6.20
CA GLY A 372 -29.61 -36.82 7.41
C GLY A 372 -29.82 -35.87 8.59
N PHE A 373 -29.89 -34.55 8.36
CA PHE A 373 -30.16 -33.53 9.38
C PHE A 373 -31.60 -33.01 9.30
N ASP A 374 -32.57 -33.92 9.35
CA ASP A 374 -34.00 -33.64 9.15
C ASP A 374 -34.55 -32.66 10.15
N LYS A 375 -34.10 -32.68 11.41
CA LYS A 375 -34.54 -31.70 12.42
C LYS A 375 -34.21 -30.29 11.99
N LEU A 376 -32.98 -30.03 11.60
CA LEU A 376 -32.50 -28.70 11.18
C LEU A 376 -33.21 -28.23 9.89
N SER A 377 -33.43 -29.15 8.95
CA SER A 377 -34.21 -28.90 7.73
C SER A 377 -35.64 -28.48 8.07
N ASN A 378 -36.29 -29.20 8.99
CA ASN A 378 -37.65 -28.88 9.44
C ASN A 378 -37.74 -27.55 10.17
N ASP A 379 -36.76 -27.23 11.00
CA ASP A 379 -36.69 -25.94 11.70
C ASP A 379 -36.60 -24.78 10.69
N ILE A 380 -35.70 -24.85 9.70
CA ILE A 380 -35.58 -23.84 8.63
C ILE A 380 -36.88 -23.74 7.83
N MET A 381 -37.46 -24.86 7.42
CA MET A 381 -38.70 -24.87 6.63
C MET A 381 -39.90 -24.34 7.43
N SER A 382 -39.97 -24.55 8.75
CA SER A 382 -41.02 -23.98 9.60
C SER A 382 -40.94 -22.44 9.69
N ILE A 383 -39.72 -21.91 9.82
CA ILE A 383 -39.47 -20.47 9.82
C ILE A 383 -39.89 -19.85 8.48
N LEU A 384 -39.47 -20.42 7.37
CA LEU A 384 -39.85 -19.94 6.03
C LEU A 384 -41.35 -19.91 5.81
N ARG A 385 -42.09 -20.95 6.30
CA ARG A 385 -43.55 -20.97 6.22
C ARG A 385 -44.21 -19.90 7.09
N SER A 386 -43.69 -19.65 8.28
CA SER A 386 -44.21 -18.60 9.15
C SER A 386 -44.03 -17.20 8.53
N GLN A 387 -42.90 -16.96 7.86
CA GLN A 387 -42.63 -15.71 7.15
C GLN A 387 -43.55 -15.52 5.92
N ALA A 388 -43.76 -16.56 5.14
CA ALA A 388 -44.67 -16.51 4.00
C ALA A 388 -46.13 -16.24 4.43
N ALA A 389 -46.59 -16.83 5.54
CA ALA A 389 -47.93 -16.58 6.08
C ALA A 389 -48.10 -15.14 6.58
N VAL A 390 -47.05 -14.51 7.14
CA VAL A 390 -47.11 -13.09 7.58
C VAL A 390 -47.19 -12.15 6.37
N THR A 391 -46.48 -12.45 5.26
CA THR A 391 -46.55 -11.62 4.04
C THR A 391 -47.96 -11.67 3.39
N GLU A 392 -48.59 -12.88 3.33
CA GLU A 392 -49.96 -13.01 2.82
C GLU A 392 -50.98 -12.24 3.66
N ILE A 393 -50.86 -12.27 5.00
CA ILE A 393 -51.76 -11.50 5.91
C ILE A 393 -51.57 -9.99 5.76
N SER A 394 -50.34 -9.50 5.57
CA SER A 394 -50.08 -8.07 5.39
C SER A 394 -50.61 -7.53 4.05
N GLU A 395 -50.56 -8.32 2.98
CA GLU A 395 -51.12 -7.94 1.67
C GLU A 395 -52.66 -7.90 1.70
N GLU A 396 -53.34 -8.80 2.46
CA GLU A 396 -54.79 -8.78 2.64
C GLU A 396 -55.22 -7.59 3.50
N ASP A 397 -54.51 -7.25 4.58
CA ASP A 397 -54.81 -6.10 5.44
C ASP A 397 -54.62 -4.75 4.71
N ASP A 398 -53.58 -4.61 3.87
CA ASP A 398 -53.39 -3.44 3.02
C ASP A 398 -54.47 -3.31 1.94
N ALA A 399 -54.96 -4.42 1.39
CA ALA A 399 -56.05 -4.42 0.44
C ALA A 399 -57.38 -4.01 1.09
N VAL A 400 -57.62 -4.41 2.34
CA VAL A 400 -58.81 -4.02 3.12
C VAL A 400 -58.78 -2.52 3.48
N ASN A 401 -57.61 -2.02 3.90
CA ASN A 401 -57.45 -0.58 4.20
C ASN A 401 -57.57 0.31 2.95
N LEU A 402 -57.15 -0.12 1.79
CA LEU A 402 -57.34 0.58 0.52
C LEU A 402 -58.82 0.61 0.09
N MET A 403 -59.58 -0.43 0.42
CA MET A 403 -61.04 -0.46 0.12
C MET A 403 -61.84 0.48 1.05
N GLU A 404 -61.44 0.66 2.30
CA GLU A 404 -62.10 1.59 3.23
C GLU A 404 -61.89 3.08 2.86
N HIS A 405 -60.78 3.44 2.21
CA HIS A 405 -60.51 4.82 1.76
C HIS A 405 -61.16 5.20 0.42
N VAL A 406 -61.72 4.27 -0.32
CA VAL A 406 -62.38 4.55 -1.63
C VAL A 406 -63.88 4.84 -1.49
N PHE A 407 -64.52 4.68 -0.29
CA PHE A 407 -65.95 4.84 -0.08
C PHE A 407 -66.33 5.95 0.91
N TRP A 408 -65.49 7.01 1.09
CA TRP A 408 -65.88 8.24 1.79
C TRP A 408 -65.59 9.48 0.96
#